data_92a67518ae4c306238ed07331a894d1e
#
_entry.id   92a67518ae4c306238ed07331a894d1e
#
_cell.length_a   1.000
_cell.length_b   1.000
_cell.length_c   1.000
_cell.angle_alpha   90.00
_cell.angle_beta   90.00
_cell.angle_gamma   90.00
#
_symmetry.space_group_name_H-M   'P 1'
#
loop_
_entity.id
_entity.type
_entity.pdbx_description
1 polymer ?
#
loop_
_entity_poly.entity_id
_entity_poly.type
_entity_poly.pdbx_seq_one_letter_code
_entity_poly.pdbx_strand_id
1 'polypeptide(L)'
;MSRILDARSPEGQALAAEAASGGGLIVLPTDTVYGIGARLDRPAALAALFGAKGRPRSLPLPVLVDGVDRARTLGVFEGAAERLAAAFWPGPLTIVVPRRESLRADIGGDGTTVGVRVPDHAGVRALLELTGPLATTSANRSGEPTPSTVEGVAGVFGDAVAVYLDGGTARGGAPSTVVSVAGSTVTSLREGALAFPDILRALGAA
;
A
#
# COMPACT_ATOMS: atom_id res chain seq x y z
N MET A 1 20.01 5.34 -13.52
CA MET A 1 19.51 6.67 -13.13
C MET A 1 18.04 6.58 -12.87
N SER A 2 17.60 6.88 -11.66
CA SER A 2 16.19 6.94 -11.27
C SER A 2 15.49 8.10 -11.98
N ARG A 3 14.22 7.90 -12.34
CA ARG A 3 13.40 8.89 -13.06
C ARG A 3 12.30 9.42 -12.15
N ILE A 4 12.13 10.74 -12.09
CA ILE A 4 10.95 11.38 -11.50
C ILE A 4 9.99 11.67 -12.66
N LEU A 5 8.75 11.17 -12.57
CA LEU A 5 7.71 11.24 -13.60
C LEU A 5 6.38 11.68 -12.99
N ASP A 6 5.52 12.37 -13.74
CA ASP A 6 4.19 12.76 -13.25
C ASP A 6 3.30 11.52 -13.05
N ALA A 7 2.78 11.35 -11.84
CA ALA A 7 1.87 10.25 -11.47
C ALA A 7 0.52 10.26 -12.22
N ARG A 8 0.13 11.38 -12.83
CA ARG A 8 -1.11 11.53 -13.61
C ARG A 8 -0.89 11.26 -15.09
N SER A 9 0.37 11.28 -15.54
CA SER A 9 0.71 11.04 -16.94
C SER A 9 0.57 9.55 -17.28
N PRO A 10 -0.19 9.18 -18.32
CA PRO A 10 -0.24 7.80 -18.81
C PRO A 10 1.14 7.25 -19.16
N GLU A 11 2.04 8.09 -19.70
CA GLU A 11 3.42 7.71 -19.99
C GLU A 11 4.19 7.40 -18.69
N GLY A 12 4.06 8.26 -17.67
CA GLY A 12 4.69 8.04 -16.36
C GLY A 12 4.21 6.76 -15.71
N GLN A 13 2.91 6.47 -15.77
CA GLN A 13 2.31 5.24 -15.26
C GLN A 13 2.82 4.00 -16.03
N ALA A 14 2.90 4.07 -17.37
CA ALA A 14 3.40 2.97 -18.19
C ALA A 14 4.87 2.65 -17.89
N LEU A 15 5.73 3.67 -17.80
CA LEU A 15 7.14 3.50 -17.44
C LEU A 15 7.32 2.95 -16.01
N ALA A 16 6.51 3.38 -15.07
CA ALA A 16 6.52 2.83 -13.71
C ALA A 16 6.05 1.37 -13.68
N ALA A 17 5.04 1.02 -14.49
CA ALA A 17 4.56 -0.35 -14.63
C ALA A 17 5.62 -1.25 -15.28
N GLU A 18 6.32 -0.77 -16.30
CA GLU A 18 7.45 -1.47 -16.91
C GLU A 18 8.57 -1.72 -15.91
N ALA A 19 8.98 -0.68 -15.17
CA ALA A 19 10.01 -0.78 -14.15
C ALA A 19 9.64 -1.79 -13.05
N ALA A 20 8.40 -1.76 -12.55
CA ALA A 20 7.89 -2.71 -11.57
C ALA A 20 7.84 -4.14 -12.14
N SER A 21 7.47 -4.31 -13.41
CA SER A 21 7.46 -5.60 -14.11
C SER A 21 8.87 -6.17 -14.31
N GLY A 22 9.86 -5.30 -14.48
CA GLY A 22 11.28 -5.66 -14.49
C GLY A 22 11.87 -5.97 -13.11
N GLY A 23 11.08 -5.87 -12.03
CA GLY A 23 11.51 -6.13 -10.64
C GLY A 23 12.11 -4.92 -9.94
N GLY A 24 11.96 -3.72 -10.49
CA GLY A 24 12.36 -2.47 -9.85
C GLY A 24 11.38 -2.06 -8.74
N LEU A 25 11.89 -1.36 -7.73
CA LEU A 25 11.07 -0.65 -6.76
C LEU A 25 10.53 0.63 -7.40
N ILE A 26 9.30 0.99 -7.06
CA ILE A 26 8.68 2.23 -7.49
C ILE A 26 8.19 3.03 -6.29
N VAL A 27 8.27 4.36 -6.39
CA VAL A 27 7.66 5.28 -5.42
C VAL A 27 6.41 5.89 -6.05
N LEU A 28 5.35 5.98 -5.26
CA LEU A 28 4.03 6.45 -5.71
C LEU A 28 3.39 7.35 -4.65
N PRO A 29 2.67 8.40 -5.06
CA PRO A 29 1.88 9.21 -4.14
C PRO A 29 0.65 8.43 -3.68
N THR A 30 0.13 8.75 -2.48
CA THR A 30 -1.18 8.27 -2.05
C THR A 30 -1.98 9.41 -1.43
N ASP A 31 -3.23 9.14 -1.08
CA ASP A 31 -4.09 10.06 -0.32
C ASP A 31 -3.61 10.32 1.12
N THR A 32 -2.58 9.60 1.58
CA THR A 32 -1.97 9.76 2.92
C THR A 32 -0.53 10.27 2.83
N VAL A 33 0.40 9.38 2.52
CA VAL A 33 1.84 9.65 2.41
C VAL A 33 2.39 9.00 1.15
N TYR A 34 3.58 9.40 0.70
CA TYR A 34 4.27 8.65 -0.36
C TYR A 34 4.52 7.22 0.06
N GLY A 35 4.31 6.28 -0.86
CA GLY A 35 4.58 4.86 -0.70
C GLY A 35 5.75 4.41 -1.57
N ILE A 36 6.46 3.38 -1.10
CA ILE A 36 7.43 2.63 -1.91
C ILE A 36 6.89 1.21 -2.05
N GLY A 37 6.92 0.66 -3.26
CA GLY A 37 6.26 -0.60 -3.57
C GLY A 37 7.01 -1.49 -4.54
N ALA A 38 6.62 -2.76 -4.51
CA ALA A 38 7.11 -3.83 -5.38
C ALA A 38 5.96 -4.76 -5.79
N ARG A 39 6.06 -5.37 -6.97
CA ARG A 39 5.08 -6.37 -7.43
C ARG A 39 5.17 -7.65 -6.59
N LEU A 40 4.02 -8.26 -6.34
CA LEU A 40 3.93 -9.49 -5.55
C LEU A 40 4.58 -10.70 -6.23
N ASP A 41 4.64 -10.73 -7.55
CA ASP A 41 5.21 -11.80 -8.37
C ASP A 41 6.72 -11.63 -8.62
N ARG A 42 7.38 -10.72 -7.90
CA ARG A 42 8.82 -10.45 -7.99
C ARG A 42 9.50 -10.63 -6.63
N PRO A 43 9.87 -11.86 -6.24
CA PRO A 43 10.43 -12.13 -4.92
C PRO A 43 11.69 -11.33 -4.59
N ALA A 44 12.57 -11.11 -5.58
CA ALA A 44 13.77 -10.29 -5.41
C ALA A 44 13.43 -8.82 -5.11
N ALA A 45 12.38 -8.26 -5.75
CA ALA A 45 11.92 -6.90 -5.48
C ALA A 45 11.29 -6.79 -4.08
N LEU A 46 10.54 -7.80 -3.63
CA LEU A 46 10.02 -7.83 -2.26
C LEU A 46 11.17 -7.85 -1.24
N ALA A 47 12.20 -8.66 -1.47
CA ALA A 47 13.39 -8.68 -0.61
C ALA A 47 14.11 -7.32 -0.60
N ALA A 48 14.27 -6.70 -1.78
CA ALA A 48 14.86 -5.38 -1.92
C ALA A 48 14.03 -4.30 -1.19
N LEU A 49 12.70 -4.39 -1.22
CA LEU A 49 11.81 -3.47 -0.49
C LEU A 49 12.03 -3.56 1.02
N PHE A 50 12.12 -4.76 1.60
CA PHE A 50 12.45 -4.93 3.02
C PHE A 50 13.83 -4.36 3.35
N GLY A 51 14.84 -4.63 2.50
CA GLY A 51 16.21 -4.13 2.66
C GLY A 51 16.30 -2.61 2.58
N ALA A 52 15.71 -1.98 1.57
CA ALA A 52 15.71 -0.53 1.38
C ALA A 52 15.09 0.21 2.57
N LYS A 53 14.07 -0.39 3.19
CA LYS A 53 13.40 0.14 4.37
C LYS A 53 14.15 -0.11 5.67
N GLY A 54 15.03 -1.11 5.75
CA GLY A 54 15.48 -1.67 7.03
C GLY A 54 14.32 -2.24 7.85
N ARG A 55 13.29 -2.81 7.18
CA ARG A 55 12.07 -3.29 7.82
C ARG A 55 12.22 -4.75 8.25
N PRO A 56 11.96 -5.09 9.53
CA PRO A 56 11.99 -6.49 9.94
C PRO A 56 10.86 -7.27 9.24
N ARG A 57 11.16 -8.51 8.84
CA ARG A 57 10.17 -9.38 8.15
C ARG A 57 9.00 -9.81 9.04
N SER A 58 9.11 -9.68 10.34
CA SER A 58 7.99 -9.87 11.28
C SER A 58 6.86 -8.84 11.11
N LEU A 59 7.14 -7.70 10.46
CA LEU A 59 6.15 -6.68 10.15
C LEU A 59 5.71 -6.82 8.68
N PRO A 60 4.52 -7.41 8.39
CA PRO A 60 4.09 -7.65 7.02
C PRO A 60 3.90 -6.35 6.23
N LEU A 61 4.11 -6.46 4.92
CA LEU A 61 3.82 -5.37 3.97
C LEU A 61 2.33 -5.39 3.61
N PRO A 62 1.61 -4.28 3.74
CA PRO A 62 0.28 -4.17 3.16
C PRO A 62 0.35 -4.16 1.63
N VAL A 63 -0.77 -4.50 1.00
CA VAL A 63 -0.90 -4.57 -0.46
C VAL A 63 -1.89 -3.52 -0.93
N LEU A 64 -1.46 -2.67 -1.86
CA LEU A 64 -2.35 -1.77 -2.58
C LEU A 64 -2.95 -2.48 -3.79
N VAL A 65 -4.23 -2.23 -4.04
CA VAL A 65 -5.02 -2.77 -5.16
C VAL A 65 -5.86 -1.68 -5.81
N ASP A 66 -6.24 -1.89 -7.07
CA ASP A 66 -7.08 -1.01 -7.88
C ASP A 66 -8.54 -0.95 -7.39
N GLY A 67 -9.05 -2.04 -6.79
CA GLY A 67 -10.44 -2.13 -6.36
C GLY A 67 -10.74 -3.34 -5.48
N VAL A 68 -11.98 -3.40 -4.98
CA VAL A 68 -12.44 -4.43 -4.05
C VAL A 68 -12.39 -5.84 -4.64
N ASP A 69 -12.67 -6.01 -5.94
CA ASP A 69 -12.61 -7.32 -6.58
C ASP A 69 -11.18 -7.86 -6.61
N ARG A 70 -10.20 -7.01 -6.84
CA ARG A 70 -8.80 -7.38 -6.71
C ARG A 70 -8.43 -7.74 -5.26
N ALA A 71 -8.94 -7.00 -4.28
CA ALA A 71 -8.73 -7.30 -2.87
C ALA A 71 -9.22 -8.72 -2.50
N ARG A 72 -10.39 -9.12 -3.00
CA ARG A 72 -10.97 -10.44 -2.80
C ARG A 72 -10.13 -11.58 -3.37
N THR A 73 -9.26 -11.32 -4.33
CA THR A 73 -8.31 -12.34 -4.83
C THR A 73 -7.15 -12.61 -3.88
N LEU A 74 -6.88 -11.69 -2.95
CA LEU A 74 -5.75 -11.76 -2.02
C LEU A 74 -6.14 -12.22 -0.62
N GLY A 75 -7.32 -11.82 -0.17
CA GLY A 75 -7.83 -12.10 1.18
C GLY A 75 -9.31 -12.46 1.21
N VAL A 76 -9.77 -12.93 2.36
CA VAL A 76 -11.19 -13.30 2.59
C VAL A 76 -11.91 -12.05 3.11
N PHE A 77 -12.71 -11.44 2.24
CA PHE A 77 -13.53 -10.27 2.58
C PHE A 77 -14.98 -10.72 2.74
N GLU A 78 -15.44 -10.78 3.99
CA GLU A 78 -16.79 -11.17 4.38
C GLU A 78 -17.28 -10.31 5.55
N GLY A 79 -18.58 -10.16 5.70
CA GLY A 79 -19.21 -9.52 6.86
C GLY A 79 -18.68 -8.13 7.17
N ALA A 80 -17.98 -7.95 8.29
CA ALA A 80 -17.44 -6.67 8.70
C ALA A 80 -16.37 -6.13 7.72
N ALA A 81 -15.52 -6.98 7.16
CA ALA A 81 -14.49 -6.57 6.21
C ALA A 81 -15.10 -5.98 4.92
N GLU A 82 -16.18 -6.57 4.39
CA GLU A 82 -16.88 -6.03 3.22
C GLU A 82 -17.55 -4.69 3.53
N ARG A 83 -18.22 -4.57 4.68
CA ARG A 83 -18.83 -3.28 5.08
C ARG A 83 -17.80 -2.18 5.24
N LEU A 84 -16.65 -2.49 5.84
CA LEU A 84 -15.56 -1.51 5.98
C LEU A 84 -14.97 -1.13 4.61
N ALA A 85 -14.76 -2.08 3.72
CA ALA A 85 -14.31 -1.81 2.35
C ALA A 85 -15.31 -0.90 1.62
N ALA A 86 -16.60 -1.19 1.68
CA ALA A 86 -17.64 -0.37 1.06
C ALA A 86 -17.73 1.05 1.63
N ALA A 87 -17.49 1.22 2.95
CA ALA A 87 -17.59 2.51 3.61
C ALA A 87 -16.36 3.40 3.43
N PHE A 88 -15.15 2.80 3.33
CA PHE A 88 -13.89 3.54 3.41
C PHE A 88 -12.95 3.37 2.21
N TRP A 89 -13.33 2.59 1.19
CA TRP A 89 -12.54 2.46 -0.03
C TRP A 89 -13.24 3.06 -1.25
N PRO A 90 -12.50 3.77 -2.10
CA PRO A 90 -11.10 4.17 -1.96
C PRO A 90 -10.86 5.11 -0.78
N GLY A 91 -9.74 4.92 -0.05
CA GLY A 91 -9.45 5.78 1.10
C GLY A 91 -8.35 5.28 2.04
N PRO A 92 -8.20 5.94 3.20
CA PRO A 92 -7.06 5.75 4.08
C PRO A 92 -7.24 4.60 5.10
N LEU A 93 -7.97 3.54 4.74
CA LEU A 93 -8.15 2.35 5.58
C LEU A 93 -7.40 1.15 5.00
N THR A 94 -6.55 0.52 5.79
CA THR A 94 -5.96 -0.79 5.50
C THR A 94 -6.69 -1.85 6.31
N ILE A 95 -7.26 -2.84 5.66
CA ILE A 95 -8.03 -3.93 6.29
C ILE A 95 -7.18 -5.19 6.23
N VAL A 96 -6.85 -5.75 7.41
CA VAL A 96 -6.13 -7.01 7.57
C VAL A 96 -7.17 -8.13 7.71
N VAL A 97 -7.11 -9.09 6.81
CA VAL A 97 -8.04 -10.22 6.70
C VAL A 97 -7.27 -11.54 6.55
N PRO A 98 -7.90 -12.70 6.75
CA PRO A 98 -7.30 -13.99 6.42
C PRO A 98 -6.83 -14.01 4.98
N ARG A 99 -5.61 -14.48 4.76
CA ARG A 99 -4.95 -14.56 3.46
C ARG A 99 -5.50 -15.74 2.65
N ARG A 100 -5.72 -15.54 1.35
CA ARG A 100 -6.04 -16.65 0.46
C ARG A 100 -4.78 -17.46 0.13
N GLU A 101 -4.93 -18.76 -0.01
CA GLU A 101 -3.83 -19.68 -0.36
C GLU A 101 -3.20 -19.38 -1.72
N SER A 102 -3.96 -18.78 -2.65
CA SER A 102 -3.49 -18.34 -3.97
C SER A 102 -2.42 -17.23 -3.89
N LEU A 103 -2.40 -16.44 -2.82
CA LEU A 103 -1.36 -15.45 -2.61
C LEU A 103 -0.08 -16.14 -2.12
N ARG A 104 0.91 -16.34 -2.99
CA ARG A 104 2.18 -17.03 -2.67
C ARG A 104 3.33 -16.08 -2.32
N ALA A 105 3.14 -14.77 -2.49
CA ALA A 105 4.17 -13.76 -2.25
C ALA A 105 4.64 -13.74 -0.79
N ASP A 106 5.94 -13.65 -0.55
CA ASP A 106 6.50 -13.43 0.78
C ASP A 106 6.45 -11.93 1.12
N ILE A 107 5.36 -11.52 1.74
CA ILE A 107 5.14 -10.15 2.22
C ILE A 107 5.51 -9.96 3.69
N GLY A 108 6.16 -10.94 4.30
CA GLY A 108 6.48 -10.96 5.74
C GLY A 108 5.31 -11.40 6.62
N GLY A 109 5.49 -11.29 7.93
CA GLY A 109 4.54 -11.80 8.92
C GLY A 109 4.58 -13.33 9.03
N ASP A 110 3.51 -13.90 9.57
CA ASP A 110 3.33 -15.36 9.72
C ASP A 110 2.69 -16.05 8.50
N GLY A 111 2.32 -15.27 7.49
CA GLY A 111 1.69 -15.77 6.26
C GLY A 111 0.19 -16.12 6.38
N THR A 112 -0.43 -15.90 7.53
CA THR A 112 -1.86 -16.23 7.75
C THR A 112 -2.81 -15.11 7.32
N THR A 113 -2.34 -13.87 7.33
CA THR A 113 -3.14 -12.68 7.03
C THR A 113 -2.51 -11.82 5.95
N VAL A 114 -3.31 -10.93 5.37
CA VAL A 114 -2.89 -9.88 4.43
C VAL A 114 -3.60 -8.57 4.74
N GLY A 115 -2.84 -7.47 4.84
CA GLY A 115 -3.40 -6.13 4.88
C GLY A 115 -3.61 -5.60 3.47
N VAL A 116 -4.83 -5.20 3.11
CA VAL A 116 -5.15 -4.70 1.77
C VAL A 116 -5.74 -3.29 1.86
N ARG A 117 -5.46 -2.45 0.86
CA ARG A 117 -6.02 -1.10 0.76
C ARG A 117 -6.27 -0.73 -0.70
N VAL A 118 -7.37 -0.02 -0.97
CA VAL A 118 -7.63 0.71 -2.21
C VAL A 118 -7.35 2.19 -1.93
N PRO A 119 -6.27 2.79 -2.49
CA PRO A 119 -5.93 4.19 -2.22
C PRO A 119 -6.86 5.17 -2.94
N ASP A 120 -7.21 6.30 -2.31
CA ASP A 120 -7.96 7.37 -2.97
C ASP A 120 -7.03 8.30 -3.76
N HIS A 121 -6.44 7.76 -4.81
CA HIS A 121 -5.61 8.49 -5.76
C HIS A 121 -5.79 7.89 -7.16
N ALA A 122 -6.50 8.61 -8.04
CA ALA A 122 -6.90 8.09 -9.34
C ALA A 122 -5.70 7.59 -10.18
N GLY A 123 -4.60 8.37 -10.25
CA GLY A 123 -3.40 7.97 -10.99
C GLY A 123 -2.75 6.71 -10.43
N VAL A 124 -2.81 6.49 -9.12
CA VAL A 124 -2.28 5.26 -8.50
C VAL A 124 -3.20 4.07 -8.78
N ARG A 125 -4.52 4.25 -8.76
CA ARG A 125 -5.42 3.17 -9.13
C ARG A 125 -5.22 2.75 -10.59
N ALA A 126 -5.07 3.72 -11.52
CA ALA A 126 -4.73 3.41 -12.92
C ALA A 126 -3.38 2.68 -13.04
N LEU A 127 -2.37 3.07 -12.27
CA LEU A 127 -1.11 2.33 -12.20
C LEU A 127 -1.32 0.89 -11.71
N LEU A 128 -2.13 0.70 -10.66
CA LEU A 128 -2.44 -0.63 -10.10
C LEU A 128 -3.20 -1.53 -11.09
N GLU A 129 -4.01 -0.96 -11.99
CA GLU A 129 -4.60 -1.69 -13.12
C GLU A 129 -3.53 -2.25 -14.07
N LEU A 130 -2.46 -1.48 -14.31
CA LEU A 130 -1.35 -1.88 -15.19
C LEU A 130 -0.39 -2.88 -14.51
N THR A 131 -0.05 -2.63 -13.23
CA THR A 131 0.95 -3.44 -12.51
C THR A 131 0.35 -4.70 -11.87
N GLY A 132 -0.96 -4.69 -11.60
CA GLY A 132 -1.56 -5.55 -10.60
C GLY A 132 -1.20 -5.10 -9.17
N PRO A 133 -1.48 -5.94 -8.16
CA PRO A 133 -1.24 -5.61 -6.75
C PRO A 133 0.22 -5.30 -6.43
N LEU A 134 0.46 -4.28 -5.61
CA LEU A 134 1.78 -3.89 -5.14
C LEU A 134 1.89 -4.05 -3.61
N ALA A 135 2.86 -4.82 -3.13
CA ALA A 135 3.29 -4.75 -1.74
C ALA A 135 3.89 -3.35 -1.52
N THR A 136 3.33 -2.59 -0.59
CA THR A 136 3.66 -1.16 -0.45
C THR A 136 3.81 -0.79 1.01
N THR A 137 4.73 0.10 1.31
CA THR A 137 4.88 0.70 2.64
C THR A 137 5.19 2.20 2.50
N SER A 138 5.09 2.97 3.58
CA SER A 138 5.45 4.39 3.56
C SER A 138 6.89 4.60 3.06
N ALA A 139 7.13 5.65 2.28
CA ALA A 139 8.40 5.92 1.61
C ALA A 139 9.41 6.66 2.53
N ASN A 140 9.79 6.01 3.65
CA ASN A 140 10.78 6.44 4.64
C ASN A 140 11.65 5.27 5.07
N ARG A 141 12.78 5.48 5.70
CA ARG A 141 13.46 4.43 6.48
C ARG A 141 12.63 4.08 7.71
N SER A 142 12.73 2.83 8.18
CA SER A 142 11.94 2.36 9.33
C SER A 142 12.21 3.23 10.57
N GLY A 143 11.14 3.76 11.18
CA GLY A 143 11.23 4.65 12.34
C GLY A 143 11.41 6.13 12.04
N GLU A 144 11.69 6.52 10.78
CA GLU A 144 11.83 7.92 10.37
C GLU A 144 10.50 8.50 9.86
N PRO A 145 10.33 9.83 9.84
CA PRO A 145 9.18 10.47 9.19
C PRO A 145 9.22 10.27 7.66
N THR A 146 8.05 10.17 7.04
CA THR A 146 7.95 10.10 5.58
C THR A 146 8.08 11.50 4.98
N PRO A 147 9.01 11.75 4.03
CA PRO A 147 9.07 13.03 3.34
C PRO A 147 7.77 13.33 2.58
N SER A 148 7.39 14.61 2.53
CA SER A 148 6.14 15.05 1.90
C SER A 148 6.26 15.29 0.40
N THR A 149 7.46 15.32 -0.17
CA THR A 149 7.70 15.54 -1.61
C THR A 149 8.49 14.38 -2.22
N VAL A 150 8.34 14.20 -3.52
CA VAL A 150 9.04 13.14 -4.26
C VAL A 150 10.56 13.31 -4.22
N GLU A 151 11.06 14.56 -4.25
CA GLU A 151 12.49 14.88 -4.14
C GLU A 151 13.04 14.48 -2.77
N GLY A 152 12.28 14.74 -1.70
CA GLY A 152 12.62 14.29 -0.36
C GLY A 152 12.72 12.78 -0.27
N VAL A 153 11.76 12.06 -0.87
CA VAL A 153 11.79 10.59 -0.95
C VAL A 153 12.96 10.09 -1.80
N ALA A 154 13.26 10.76 -2.92
CA ALA A 154 14.41 10.42 -3.77
C ALA A 154 15.74 10.62 -3.01
N GLY A 155 15.83 11.62 -2.14
CA GLY A 155 16.96 11.82 -1.25
C GLY A 155 17.18 10.67 -0.25
N VAL A 156 16.10 9.97 0.15
CA VAL A 156 16.17 8.82 1.07
C VAL A 156 16.64 7.54 0.37
N PHE A 157 16.13 7.26 -0.84
CA PHE A 157 16.29 5.96 -1.50
C PHE A 157 17.24 5.99 -2.70
N GLY A 158 17.46 7.14 -3.33
CA GLY A 158 18.37 7.29 -4.47
C GLY A 158 18.14 6.24 -5.56
N ASP A 159 19.19 5.61 -6.03
CA ASP A 159 19.14 4.61 -7.11
C ASP A 159 18.59 3.23 -6.69
N ALA A 160 18.20 3.03 -5.42
CA ALA A 160 17.50 1.83 -5.00
C ALA A 160 16.07 1.75 -5.58
N VAL A 161 15.52 2.88 -6.06
CA VAL A 161 14.20 2.98 -6.68
C VAL A 161 14.36 3.28 -8.16
N ALA A 162 13.69 2.52 -9.01
CA ALA A 162 13.79 2.67 -10.46
C ALA A 162 13.00 3.88 -10.99
N VAL A 163 11.80 4.11 -10.43
CA VAL A 163 10.91 5.20 -10.84
C VAL A 163 10.25 5.83 -9.60
N TYR A 164 10.26 7.16 -9.59
CA TYR A 164 9.55 7.99 -8.63
C TYR A 164 8.40 8.68 -9.34
N LEU A 165 7.17 8.42 -8.91
CA LEU A 165 5.99 9.10 -9.43
C LEU A 165 5.68 10.32 -8.56
N ASP A 166 5.73 11.51 -9.18
CA ASP A 166 5.39 12.77 -8.55
C ASP A 166 3.87 13.00 -8.58
N GLY A 167 3.27 13.13 -7.43
CA GLY A 167 1.87 13.53 -7.22
C GLY A 167 1.73 14.90 -6.55
N GLY A 168 2.82 15.67 -6.48
CA GLY A 168 2.92 16.91 -5.71
C GLY A 168 3.19 16.64 -4.23
N THR A 169 3.03 17.67 -3.43
CA THR A 169 3.24 17.57 -1.99
C THR A 169 2.14 16.69 -1.37
N ALA A 170 2.54 15.61 -0.70
CA ALA A 170 1.61 14.81 0.11
C ALA A 170 0.94 15.73 1.13
N ARG A 171 -0.38 15.58 1.30
CA ARG A 171 -1.16 16.48 2.19
C ARG A 171 -0.61 16.52 3.62
N GLY A 172 0.39 15.68 3.92
CA GLY A 172 0.99 15.52 5.24
C GLY A 172 -0.03 14.90 6.21
N GLY A 173 0.44 14.24 7.22
CA GLY A 173 -0.45 13.70 8.23
C GLY A 173 -0.17 12.24 8.53
N ALA A 174 -1.14 11.61 9.15
CA ALA A 174 -1.05 10.23 9.57
C ALA A 174 -1.09 9.27 8.37
N PRO A 175 -0.38 8.16 8.40
CA PRO A 175 -0.53 7.07 7.43
C PRO A 175 -1.95 6.49 7.49
N SER A 176 -2.25 5.48 6.67
CA SER A 176 -3.55 4.78 6.76
C SER A 176 -3.79 4.19 8.14
N THR A 177 -5.02 4.21 8.61
CA THR A 177 -5.44 3.41 9.76
C THR A 177 -5.44 1.94 9.37
N VAL A 178 -4.98 1.06 10.27
CA VAL A 178 -4.90 -0.38 10.03
C VAL A 178 -5.78 -1.09 11.04
N VAL A 179 -6.74 -1.87 10.55
CA VAL A 179 -7.60 -2.70 11.38
C VAL A 179 -7.47 -4.16 10.99
N SER A 180 -7.56 -5.06 11.97
CA SER A 180 -7.71 -6.50 11.74
C SER A 180 -9.18 -6.88 11.86
N VAL A 181 -9.64 -7.75 10.96
CA VAL A 181 -11.01 -8.28 10.96
C VAL A 181 -10.95 -9.80 11.06
N ALA A 182 -11.51 -10.34 12.15
CA ALA A 182 -11.65 -11.77 12.39
C ALA A 182 -13.12 -12.08 12.71
N GLY A 183 -13.86 -12.57 11.71
CA GLY A 183 -15.32 -12.74 11.81
C GLY A 183 -16.03 -11.40 12.00
N SER A 184 -16.71 -11.21 13.15
CA SER A 184 -17.36 -9.95 13.53
C SER A 184 -16.47 -9.02 14.33
N THR A 185 -15.32 -9.49 14.79
CA THR A 185 -14.41 -8.71 15.66
C THR A 185 -13.51 -7.82 14.79
N VAL A 186 -13.49 -6.52 15.11
CA VAL A 186 -12.60 -5.54 14.48
C VAL A 186 -11.68 -4.97 15.56
N THR A 187 -10.37 -5.04 15.32
CA THR A 187 -9.34 -4.58 16.25
C THR A 187 -8.45 -3.54 15.57
N SER A 188 -8.17 -2.43 16.25
CA SER A 188 -7.20 -1.44 15.77
C SER A 188 -5.78 -1.99 15.93
N LEU A 189 -5.02 -2.05 14.83
CA LEU A 189 -3.60 -2.39 14.84
C LEU A 189 -2.72 -1.15 14.78
N ARG A 190 -3.22 -0.08 14.17
CA ARG A 190 -2.56 1.23 14.09
C ARG A 190 -3.60 2.31 13.79
N GLU A 191 -3.66 3.33 14.61
CA GLU A 191 -4.40 4.54 14.28
C GLU A 191 -3.63 5.38 13.27
N GLY A 192 -4.35 6.00 12.36
CA GLY A 192 -3.82 6.82 11.29
C GLY A 192 -4.82 7.92 10.93
N ALA A 193 -5.06 8.12 9.64
CA ALA A 193 -5.93 9.18 9.12
C ALA A 193 -7.42 9.03 9.50
N LEU A 194 -7.86 7.83 9.89
CA LEU A 194 -9.22 7.58 10.39
C LEU A 194 -9.17 7.24 11.87
N ALA A 195 -10.02 7.87 12.68
CA ALA A 195 -10.17 7.52 14.07
C ALA A 195 -10.90 6.17 14.22
N PHE A 196 -10.43 5.30 15.11
CA PHE A 196 -11.01 3.97 15.27
C PHE A 196 -12.50 3.99 15.71
N PRO A 197 -12.97 4.92 16.55
CA PRO A 197 -14.41 5.05 16.84
C PRO A 197 -15.28 5.32 15.61
N ASP A 198 -14.77 6.07 14.61
CA ASP A 198 -15.51 6.33 13.37
C ASP A 198 -15.65 5.07 12.52
N ILE A 199 -14.62 4.23 12.52
CA ILE A 199 -14.64 2.93 11.85
C ILE A 199 -15.68 2.00 12.51
N LEU A 200 -15.73 1.94 13.82
CA LEU A 200 -16.74 1.15 14.53
C LEU A 200 -18.17 1.66 14.29
N ARG A 201 -18.35 2.98 14.27
CA ARG A 201 -19.65 3.61 13.99
C ARG A 201 -20.20 3.26 12.62
N ALA A 202 -19.33 3.15 11.59
CA ALA A 202 -19.73 2.72 10.26
C ALA A 202 -20.21 1.25 10.20
N LEU A 203 -19.87 0.44 11.20
CA LEU A 203 -20.36 -0.94 11.33
C LEU A 203 -21.68 -1.04 12.09
N GLY A 204 -22.22 0.07 12.60
CA GLY A 204 -23.39 0.09 13.48
C GLY A 204 -23.10 -0.37 14.91
N ALA A 205 -21.84 -0.43 15.32
CA ALA A 205 -21.43 -0.64 16.70
C ALA A 205 -21.36 0.73 17.40
N ALA A 206 -22.36 1.04 18.20
CA ALA A 206 -22.37 2.19 19.09
C ALA A 206 -21.67 1.86 20.40
#